data_3c429c22904f9313356147e8da747d57
#
_entry.id   3c429c22904f9313356147e8da747d57
#
_cell.length_a   1.000
_cell.length_b   1.000
_cell.length_c   1.000
_cell.angle_alpha   90.00
_cell.angle_beta   90.00
_cell.angle_gamma   90.00
#
_symmetry.space_group_name_H-M   'P 1'
#
loop_
_entity.id
_entity.type
_entity.pdbx_description
1 polymer ?
#
loop_
_entity_poly.entity_id
_entity_poly.type
_entity_poly.pdbx_seq_one_letter_code
_entity_poly.pdbx_strand_id
1 'polypeptide(L)'
;MRKFTDWPVTDDQLREIQELTYLGPTAFNSQPLRITWIKSPEARERLVKHLIEANQEKARQAPVNAILSYDKAWVDRADVFNPRAAETIRSYCTTEEIVTFAAQQGANLQAGYFMTAVRALGLDTGPLWADFEGLYEEFFAGTDEHPILVVNLGYGVPTQYPRDTRFGFDDVTRSL
;
A
#
# COMPACT_ATOMS: atom_id res chain seq x y z
N MET A 1 -3.11 -13.94 2.54
CA MET A 1 -2.30 -15.09 3.03
C MET A 1 -2.34 -15.12 4.56
N ARG A 2 -2.43 -16.30 5.17
CA ARG A 2 -2.54 -16.46 6.64
C ARG A 2 -1.23 -16.82 7.31
N LYS A 3 -0.34 -17.50 6.61
CA LYS A 3 0.98 -17.93 7.09
C LYS A 3 2.02 -17.77 6.00
N PHE A 4 3.23 -17.45 6.41
CA PHE A 4 4.40 -17.33 5.54
C PHE A 4 5.45 -18.33 5.96
N THR A 5 6.35 -18.69 5.04
CA THR A 5 7.59 -19.36 5.35
C THR A 5 8.59 -18.36 5.96
N ASP A 6 9.66 -18.84 6.51
CA ASP A 6 10.80 -18.05 7.01
C ASP A 6 11.77 -17.61 5.90
N TRP A 7 11.49 -17.94 4.64
CA TRP A 7 12.33 -17.54 3.51
C TRP A 7 12.38 -16.01 3.42
N PRO A 8 13.57 -15.42 3.35
CA PRO A 8 13.72 -13.97 3.35
C PRO A 8 13.19 -13.37 2.05
N VAL A 9 12.70 -12.14 2.17
CA VAL A 9 12.44 -11.25 1.03
C VAL A 9 13.62 -10.31 0.92
N THR A 10 14.27 -10.28 -0.23
CA THR A 10 15.49 -9.49 -0.45
C THR A 10 15.19 -8.03 -0.73
N ASP A 11 16.16 -7.15 -0.52
CA ASP A 11 16.02 -5.73 -0.85
C ASP A 11 15.88 -5.49 -2.36
N ASP A 12 16.45 -6.35 -3.19
CA ASP A 12 16.25 -6.29 -4.64
C ASP A 12 14.81 -6.61 -5.03
N GLN A 13 14.19 -7.61 -4.38
CA GLN A 13 12.76 -7.88 -4.58
C GLN A 13 11.88 -6.70 -4.12
N LEU A 14 12.20 -6.05 -2.98
CA LEU A 14 11.45 -4.88 -2.53
C LEU A 14 11.59 -3.70 -3.51
N ARG A 15 12.76 -3.52 -4.11
CA ARG A 15 12.99 -2.52 -5.16
C ARG A 15 12.18 -2.83 -6.42
N GLU A 16 12.21 -4.07 -6.88
CA GLU A 16 11.47 -4.52 -8.06
C GLU A 16 9.94 -4.39 -7.85
N ILE A 17 9.44 -4.71 -6.65
CA ILE A 17 8.04 -4.46 -6.27
C ILE A 17 7.68 -2.99 -6.42
N GLN A 18 8.52 -2.09 -5.91
CA GLN A 18 8.31 -0.65 -6.00
C GLN A 18 8.32 -0.21 -7.48
N GLU A 19 9.30 -0.60 -8.26
CA GLU A 19 9.41 -0.27 -9.69
C GLU A 19 8.15 -0.70 -10.46
N LEU A 20 7.71 -1.94 -10.31
CA LEU A 20 6.50 -2.44 -10.95
C LEU A 20 5.23 -1.72 -10.48
N THR A 21 5.14 -1.39 -9.19
CA THR A 21 4.01 -0.65 -8.62
C THR A 21 3.85 0.72 -9.28
N TYR A 22 4.97 1.40 -9.53
CA TYR A 22 4.98 2.76 -10.05
C TYR A 22 4.85 2.84 -11.58
N LEU A 23 4.82 1.71 -12.28
CA LEU A 23 4.44 1.66 -13.70
C LEU A 23 2.94 1.85 -13.92
N GLY A 24 2.12 1.61 -12.91
CA GLY A 24 0.67 1.79 -13.00
C GLY A 24 0.27 3.27 -13.10
N PRO A 25 -0.74 3.61 -13.92
CA PRO A 25 -1.17 4.99 -14.11
C PRO A 25 -1.84 5.57 -12.87
N THR A 26 -1.66 6.88 -12.65
CA THR A 26 -2.41 7.69 -11.66
C THR A 26 -2.88 8.99 -12.31
N ALA A 27 -3.89 9.63 -11.72
CA ALA A 27 -4.34 10.94 -12.18
C ALA A 27 -3.16 11.93 -12.21
N PHE A 28 -2.96 12.61 -13.33
CA PHE A 28 -1.84 13.53 -13.55
C PHE A 28 -0.42 12.92 -13.40
N ASN A 29 -0.28 11.61 -13.29
CA ASN A 29 0.96 10.93 -12.91
C ASN A 29 1.41 11.30 -11.48
N SER A 30 0.48 11.57 -10.59
CA SER A 30 0.72 12.12 -9.24
C SER A 30 1.48 11.19 -8.29
N GLN A 31 1.35 9.88 -8.48
CA GLN A 31 2.07 8.84 -7.73
C GLN A 31 2.12 9.10 -6.21
N PRO A 32 0.95 9.30 -5.55
CA PRO A 32 0.90 9.72 -4.16
C PRO A 32 1.21 8.60 -3.15
N LEU A 33 1.31 7.34 -3.58
CA LEU A 33 1.64 6.24 -2.68
C LEU A 33 3.04 6.42 -2.08
N ARG A 34 3.16 6.10 -0.79
CA ARG A 34 4.43 5.89 -0.09
C ARG A 34 4.43 4.50 0.53
N ILE A 35 5.59 3.87 0.57
CA ILE A 35 5.76 2.50 1.07
C ILE A 35 6.81 2.53 2.18
N THR A 36 6.38 2.23 3.40
CA THR A 36 7.28 2.06 4.54
C THR A 36 7.48 0.58 4.82
N TRP A 37 8.69 0.10 4.60
CA TRP A 37 9.06 -1.29 4.83
C TRP A 37 9.39 -1.52 6.31
N ILE A 38 8.68 -2.43 6.95
CA ILE A 38 8.90 -2.86 8.33
C ILE A 38 9.66 -4.19 8.28
N LYS A 39 10.96 -4.14 8.55
CA LYS A 39 11.89 -5.29 8.41
C LYS A 39 12.46 -5.74 9.74
N SER A 40 12.78 -4.80 10.65
CA SER A 40 13.37 -5.19 11.93
C SER A 40 12.33 -5.74 12.90
N PRO A 41 12.72 -6.63 13.82
CA PRO A 41 11.84 -7.12 14.88
C PRO A 41 11.24 -5.99 15.73
N GLU A 42 12.04 -4.98 16.06
CA GLU A 42 11.64 -3.84 16.89
C GLU A 42 10.57 -2.99 16.18
N ALA A 43 10.76 -2.69 14.90
CA ALA A 43 9.77 -1.96 14.10
C ALA A 43 8.47 -2.77 13.94
N ARG A 44 8.60 -4.09 13.81
CA ARG A 44 7.44 -5.00 13.71
C ARG A 44 6.64 -5.03 15.01
N GLU A 45 7.27 -5.07 16.17
CA GLU A 45 6.55 -5.03 17.45
C GLU A 45 5.86 -3.67 17.67
N ARG A 46 6.41 -2.57 17.14
CA ARG A 46 5.72 -1.28 17.11
C ARG A 46 4.47 -1.33 16.23
N LEU A 47 4.58 -1.87 15.01
CA LEU A 47 3.45 -2.05 14.08
C LEU A 47 2.34 -2.91 14.70
N VAL A 48 2.70 -4.02 15.32
CA VAL A 48 1.75 -5.02 15.85
C VAL A 48 0.81 -4.44 16.91
N LYS A 49 1.24 -3.43 17.68
CA LYS A 49 0.40 -2.76 18.68
C LYS A 49 -0.86 -2.12 18.08
N HIS A 50 -0.80 -1.74 16.79
CA HIS A 50 -1.88 -1.08 16.05
C HIS A 50 -2.74 -2.05 15.24
N LEU A 51 -2.49 -3.37 15.37
CA LEU A 51 -3.27 -4.40 14.70
C LEU A 51 -4.28 -5.03 15.66
N ILE A 52 -5.45 -5.42 15.13
CA ILE A 52 -6.38 -6.25 15.90
C ILE A 52 -5.70 -7.57 16.28
N GLU A 53 -6.03 -8.12 17.45
CA GLU A 53 -5.39 -9.30 18.03
C GLU A 53 -5.28 -10.46 17.02
N ALA A 54 -6.34 -10.75 16.26
CA ALA A 54 -6.38 -11.81 15.26
C ALA A 54 -5.36 -11.65 14.10
N ASN A 55 -4.77 -10.46 13.94
CA ASN A 55 -3.81 -10.14 12.89
C ASN A 55 -2.37 -10.02 13.41
N GLN A 56 -2.18 -9.87 14.72
CA GLN A 56 -0.86 -9.62 15.31
C GLN A 56 0.13 -10.73 15.00
N GLU A 57 -0.26 -11.99 15.25
CA GLU A 57 0.63 -13.13 15.02
C GLU A 57 0.93 -13.32 13.51
N LYS A 58 -0.03 -13.03 12.65
CA LYS A 58 0.19 -13.07 11.18
C LYS A 58 1.23 -12.04 10.73
N ALA A 59 1.24 -10.86 11.36
CA ALA A 59 2.22 -9.82 11.06
C ALA A 59 3.61 -10.19 11.60
N ARG A 60 3.69 -10.81 12.78
CA ARG A 60 4.97 -11.30 13.35
C ARG A 60 5.62 -12.36 12.49
N GLN A 61 4.82 -13.25 11.91
CA GLN A 61 5.31 -14.36 11.08
C GLN A 61 5.68 -13.95 9.65
N ALA A 62 5.28 -12.77 9.20
CA ALA A 62 5.61 -12.32 7.85
C ALA A 62 7.07 -11.90 7.76
N PRO A 63 7.83 -12.32 6.73
CA PRO A 63 9.22 -11.89 6.52
C PRO A 63 9.35 -10.37 6.46
N VAL A 64 8.41 -9.68 5.80
CA VAL A 64 8.32 -8.23 5.70
C VAL A 64 6.87 -7.78 5.86
N ASN A 65 6.69 -6.63 6.51
CA ASN A 65 5.43 -5.91 6.48
C ASN A 65 5.64 -4.58 5.75
N ALA A 66 4.63 -4.09 5.06
CA ALA A 66 4.62 -2.77 4.45
C ALA A 66 3.47 -1.94 5.05
N ILE A 67 3.75 -0.71 5.45
CA ILE A 67 2.72 0.29 5.67
C ILE A 67 2.61 1.08 4.38
N LEU A 68 1.44 1.07 3.77
CA LEU A 68 1.12 1.87 2.60
C LEU A 68 0.43 3.14 3.08
N SER A 69 0.93 4.30 2.65
CA SER A 69 0.40 5.61 2.99
C SER A 69 0.16 6.46 1.74
N TYR A 70 -0.71 7.47 1.83
CA TYR A 70 -0.77 8.52 0.84
C TYR A 70 -0.03 9.76 1.35
N ASP A 71 0.59 10.47 0.42
CA ASP A 71 1.30 11.72 0.67
C ASP A 71 0.37 12.90 0.34
N LYS A 72 0.01 13.72 1.33
CA LYS A 72 -0.81 14.92 1.14
C LYS A 72 -0.05 16.04 0.43
N ALA A 73 1.28 16.07 0.56
CA ALA A 73 2.12 17.07 -0.10
C ALA A 73 2.47 16.73 -1.56
N TRP A 74 1.77 15.77 -2.18
CA TRP A 74 2.05 15.34 -3.55
C TRP A 74 2.03 16.49 -4.57
N VAL A 75 1.16 17.49 -4.38
CA VAL A 75 1.01 18.64 -5.30
C VAL A 75 2.28 19.48 -5.36
N ASP A 76 3.03 19.57 -4.26
CA ASP A 76 4.26 20.34 -4.17
C ASP A 76 5.36 19.78 -5.10
N ARG A 77 5.25 18.51 -5.44
CA ARG A 77 6.18 17.80 -6.33
C ARG A 77 5.72 17.73 -7.78
N ALA A 78 4.68 18.50 -8.16
CA ALA A 78 4.11 18.47 -9.51
C ALA A 78 5.17 18.76 -10.60
N ASP A 79 6.13 19.62 -10.34
CA ASP A 79 7.25 19.91 -11.27
C ASP A 79 8.16 18.69 -11.51
N VAL A 80 8.19 17.73 -10.58
CA VAL A 80 9.01 16.52 -10.70
C VAL A 80 8.29 15.46 -11.54
N PHE A 81 7.03 15.15 -11.20
CA PHE A 81 6.33 14.03 -11.83
C PHE A 81 5.54 14.42 -13.08
N ASN A 82 5.20 15.71 -13.26
CA ASN A 82 4.50 16.20 -14.44
C ASN A 82 4.81 17.68 -14.71
N PRO A 83 6.04 18.04 -15.10
CA PRO A 83 6.47 19.43 -15.27
C PRO A 83 5.63 20.21 -16.29
N ARG A 84 5.07 19.53 -17.30
CA ARG A 84 4.25 20.18 -18.35
C ARG A 84 2.87 20.61 -17.84
N ALA A 85 2.35 19.98 -16.81
CA ALA A 85 1.03 20.26 -16.27
C ALA A 85 1.06 20.79 -14.82
N ALA A 86 2.25 21.10 -14.28
CA ALA A 86 2.42 21.45 -12.87
C ALA A 86 1.52 22.64 -12.44
N GLU A 87 1.48 23.72 -13.24
CA GLU A 87 0.62 24.87 -12.96
C GLU A 87 -0.86 24.50 -13.04
N THR A 88 -1.25 23.71 -14.03
CA THR A 88 -2.63 23.22 -14.18
C THR A 88 -3.02 22.37 -12.96
N ILE A 89 -2.16 21.46 -12.50
CA ILE A 89 -2.41 20.64 -11.32
C ILE A 89 -2.66 21.54 -10.11
N ARG A 90 -1.80 22.51 -9.85
CA ARG A 90 -1.94 23.45 -8.73
C ARG A 90 -3.22 24.26 -8.82
N SER A 91 -3.64 24.65 -10.05
CA SER A 91 -4.87 25.40 -10.25
C SER A 91 -6.15 24.60 -9.98
N TYR A 92 -6.10 23.27 -10.10
CA TYR A 92 -7.20 22.37 -9.74
C TYR A 92 -7.19 21.99 -8.26
N CYS A 93 -6.02 21.83 -7.67
CA CYS A 93 -5.82 21.38 -6.30
C CYS A 93 -5.79 22.56 -5.31
N THR A 94 -6.91 23.30 -5.24
CA THR A 94 -7.00 24.57 -4.50
C THR A 94 -7.44 24.43 -3.05
N THR A 95 -7.95 23.27 -2.65
CA THR A 95 -8.40 23.00 -1.28
C THR A 95 -7.79 21.74 -0.73
N GLU A 96 -7.63 21.68 0.60
CA GLU A 96 -7.11 20.49 1.27
C GLU A 96 -7.96 19.25 0.99
N GLU A 97 -9.28 19.41 0.89
CA GLU A 97 -10.21 18.33 0.57
C GLU A 97 -9.91 17.70 -0.80
N ILE A 98 -9.74 18.53 -1.85
CA ILE A 98 -9.42 18.06 -3.20
C ILE A 98 -8.06 17.36 -3.21
N VAL A 99 -7.05 17.93 -2.57
CA VAL A 99 -5.70 17.39 -2.49
C VAL A 99 -5.71 16.03 -1.79
N THR A 100 -6.38 15.94 -0.63
CA THR A 100 -6.47 14.71 0.16
C THR A 100 -7.24 13.63 -0.57
N PHE A 101 -8.39 13.98 -1.18
CA PHE A 101 -9.20 13.02 -1.95
C PHE A 101 -8.40 12.43 -3.13
N ALA A 102 -7.72 13.28 -3.90
CA ALA A 102 -6.91 12.85 -5.03
C ALA A 102 -5.73 11.97 -4.59
N ALA A 103 -5.07 12.32 -3.47
CA ALA A 103 -4.01 11.52 -2.88
C ALA A 103 -4.51 10.13 -2.45
N GLN A 104 -5.62 10.07 -1.71
CA GLN A 104 -6.21 8.81 -1.27
C GLN A 104 -6.63 7.93 -2.44
N GLN A 105 -7.31 8.51 -3.44
CA GLN A 105 -7.77 7.76 -4.61
C GLN A 105 -6.59 7.19 -5.39
N GLY A 106 -5.55 8.00 -5.64
CA GLY A 106 -4.35 7.57 -6.34
C GLY A 106 -3.56 6.51 -5.55
N ALA A 107 -3.40 6.68 -4.24
CA ALA A 107 -2.70 5.72 -3.39
C ALA A 107 -3.46 4.38 -3.27
N ASN A 108 -4.79 4.40 -3.18
CA ASN A 108 -5.59 3.18 -3.18
C ASN A 108 -5.47 2.40 -4.51
N LEU A 109 -5.44 3.12 -5.64
CA LEU A 109 -5.19 2.52 -6.94
C LEU A 109 -3.80 1.87 -7.00
N GLN A 110 -2.76 2.60 -6.56
CA GLN A 110 -1.40 2.08 -6.49
C GLN A 110 -1.23 0.94 -5.47
N ALA A 111 -2.00 0.91 -4.37
CA ALA A 111 -2.01 -0.21 -3.44
C ALA A 111 -2.50 -1.50 -4.13
N GLY A 112 -3.45 -1.39 -5.05
CA GLY A 112 -3.84 -2.51 -5.92
C GLY A 112 -2.70 -2.97 -6.84
N TYR A 113 -1.98 -2.03 -7.48
CA TYR A 113 -0.79 -2.34 -8.28
C TYR A 113 0.30 -2.99 -7.44
N PHE A 114 0.55 -2.47 -6.22
CA PHE A 114 1.50 -3.05 -5.27
C PHE A 114 1.21 -4.53 -4.98
N MET A 115 -0.02 -4.86 -4.61
CA MET A 115 -0.39 -6.25 -4.34
C MET A 115 -0.23 -7.14 -5.59
N THR A 116 -0.50 -6.60 -6.77
CA THR A 116 -0.33 -7.30 -8.05
C THR A 116 1.16 -7.50 -8.37
N ALA A 117 2.00 -6.47 -8.16
CA ALA A 117 3.44 -6.54 -8.35
C ALA A 117 4.09 -7.60 -7.44
N VAL A 118 3.75 -7.59 -6.15
CA VAL A 118 4.21 -8.62 -5.20
C VAL A 118 3.86 -10.03 -5.69
N ARG A 119 2.63 -10.22 -6.18
CA ARG A 119 2.17 -11.51 -6.71
C ARG A 119 2.88 -11.90 -8.00
N ALA A 120 3.16 -10.94 -8.88
CA ALA A 120 3.87 -11.18 -10.14
C ALA A 120 5.30 -11.70 -9.92
N LEU A 121 5.92 -11.30 -8.81
CA LEU A 121 7.26 -11.77 -8.40
C LEU A 121 7.23 -13.09 -7.60
N GLY A 122 6.08 -13.78 -7.55
CA GLY A 122 5.95 -15.08 -6.89
C GLY A 122 5.84 -15.01 -5.37
N LEU A 123 5.69 -13.82 -4.81
CA LEU A 123 5.41 -13.61 -3.39
C LEU A 123 3.89 -13.58 -3.13
N ASP A 124 3.52 -13.75 -1.88
CA ASP A 124 2.14 -13.64 -1.43
C ASP A 124 1.91 -12.38 -0.60
N THR A 125 0.68 -11.88 -0.62
CA THR A 125 0.24 -10.72 0.17
C THR A 125 -0.81 -11.11 1.19
N GLY A 126 -0.79 -10.42 2.34
CA GLY A 126 -1.82 -10.48 3.35
C GLY A 126 -2.20 -9.06 3.79
N PRO A 127 -3.16 -8.40 3.12
CA PRO A 127 -3.63 -7.08 3.54
C PRO A 127 -4.35 -7.18 4.89
N LEU A 128 -4.09 -6.20 5.77
CA LEU A 128 -4.60 -6.14 7.13
C LEU A 128 -5.23 -4.77 7.39
N TRP A 129 -6.31 -4.80 8.14
CA TRP A 129 -6.84 -3.61 8.80
C TRP A 129 -6.00 -3.29 10.03
N ALA A 130 -5.81 -1.99 10.30
CA ALA A 130 -5.06 -1.47 11.44
C ALA A 130 -5.77 -0.24 12.05
N ASP A 131 -5.37 0.15 13.24
CA ASP A 131 -5.62 1.48 13.78
C ASP A 131 -4.72 2.47 13.03
N PHE A 132 -5.27 3.12 12.00
CA PHE A 132 -4.51 4.01 11.13
C PHE A 132 -4.14 5.34 11.82
N GLU A 133 -4.93 5.79 12.80
CA GLU A 133 -4.60 6.97 13.60
C GLU A 133 -3.40 6.68 14.51
N GLY A 134 -3.42 5.55 15.21
CA GLY A 134 -2.29 5.10 16.02
C GLY A 134 -1.04 4.84 15.19
N LEU A 135 -1.16 4.31 13.96
CA LEU A 135 -0.04 4.15 13.05
C LEU A 135 0.53 5.50 12.61
N TYR A 136 -0.32 6.50 12.36
CA TYR A 136 0.14 7.84 12.03
C TYR A 136 0.97 8.42 13.18
N GLU A 137 0.45 8.37 14.39
CA GLU A 137 1.17 8.90 15.56
C GLU A 137 2.50 8.16 15.83
N GLU A 138 2.54 6.85 15.63
CA GLU A 138 3.73 6.03 15.90
C GLU A 138 4.84 6.19 14.85
N PHE A 139 4.48 6.33 13.54
CA PHE A 139 5.45 6.24 12.44
C PHE A 139 5.55 7.50 11.59
N PHE A 140 4.52 8.35 11.57
CA PHE A 140 4.39 9.43 10.59
C PHE A 140 4.08 10.80 11.21
N ALA A 141 4.00 10.90 12.54
CA ALA A 141 3.68 12.16 13.23
C ALA A 141 4.58 13.32 12.74
N GLY A 142 3.94 14.42 12.33
CA GLY A 142 4.63 15.59 11.78
C GLY A 142 5.04 15.47 10.31
N THR A 143 4.60 14.43 9.60
CA THR A 143 4.75 14.29 8.14
C THR A 143 3.40 14.43 7.42
N ASP A 144 3.45 14.54 6.09
CA ASP A 144 2.25 14.54 5.23
C ASP A 144 1.85 13.14 4.76
N GLU A 145 2.46 12.09 5.31
CA GLU A 145 2.15 10.71 4.99
C GLU A 145 1.06 10.16 5.92
N HIS A 146 -0.04 9.68 5.34
CA HIS A 146 -1.15 9.11 6.09
C HIS A 146 -1.36 7.64 5.73
N PRO A 147 -1.26 6.70 6.68
CA PRO A 147 -1.38 5.27 6.41
C PRO A 147 -2.81 4.88 5.99
N ILE A 148 -2.92 3.97 5.02
CA ILE A 148 -4.19 3.47 4.48
C ILE A 148 -4.31 1.95 4.51
N LEU A 149 -3.18 1.24 4.54
CA LEU A 149 -3.20 -0.22 4.50
C LEU A 149 -1.90 -0.78 5.08
N VAL A 150 -2.01 -1.87 5.81
CA VAL A 150 -0.86 -2.70 6.17
C VAL A 150 -0.89 -3.96 5.32
N VAL A 151 0.26 -4.35 4.75
CA VAL A 151 0.38 -5.55 3.93
C VAL A 151 1.52 -6.41 4.45
N ASN A 152 1.20 -7.63 4.86
CA ASN A 152 2.21 -8.67 5.05
C ASN A 152 2.64 -9.21 3.69
N LEU A 153 3.93 -9.47 3.50
CA LEU A 153 4.44 -10.07 2.27
C LEU A 153 5.56 -11.06 2.53
N GLY A 154 5.67 -12.05 1.67
CA GLY A 154 6.63 -13.14 1.74
C GLY A 154 6.17 -14.37 0.97
N TYR A 155 6.83 -15.49 1.15
CA TYR A 155 6.44 -16.75 0.54
C TYR A 155 5.37 -17.44 1.39
N GLY A 156 4.16 -17.51 0.86
CA GLY A 156 3.01 -18.05 1.57
C GLY A 156 3.06 -19.57 1.74
N VAL A 157 2.62 -20.04 2.90
CA VAL A 157 2.38 -21.49 3.10
C VAL A 157 1.05 -21.85 2.42
N PRO A 158 1.00 -22.89 1.57
CA PRO A 158 -0.24 -23.34 0.96
C PRO A 158 -1.32 -23.59 2.01
N THR A 159 -2.53 -23.15 1.72
CA THR A 159 -3.68 -23.35 2.61
C THR A 159 -4.55 -24.49 2.10
N GLN A 160 -5.07 -25.30 3.04
CA GLN A 160 -6.05 -26.35 2.74
C GLN A 160 -7.46 -25.79 2.49
N TYR A 161 -7.70 -24.51 2.80
CA TYR A 161 -9.01 -23.91 2.56
C TYR A 161 -9.13 -23.49 1.10
N PRO A 162 -10.27 -23.80 0.45
CA PRO A 162 -10.52 -23.31 -0.90
C PRO A 162 -10.60 -21.78 -0.91
N ARG A 163 -10.43 -21.21 -2.08
CA ARG A 163 -10.63 -19.78 -2.28
C ARG A 163 -12.13 -19.48 -2.11
N ASP A 164 -12.44 -18.44 -1.34
CA ASP A 164 -13.81 -17.95 -1.21
C ASP A 164 -14.39 -17.55 -2.56
N THR A 165 -15.73 -17.68 -2.71
CA THR A 165 -16.47 -17.32 -3.92
C THR A 165 -16.20 -15.88 -4.35
N ARG A 166 -16.19 -15.67 -5.66
CA ARG A 166 -16.18 -14.34 -6.28
C ARG A 166 -17.46 -14.16 -7.07
N PHE A 167 -17.91 -12.93 -7.18
CA PHE A 167 -19.03 -12.61 -8.07
C PHE A 167 -18.71 -13.02 -9.50
N GLY A 168 -19.74 -13.49 -10.23
CA GLY A 168 -19.65 -13.77 -11.65
C GLY A 168 -19.66 -12.50 -12.48
N PHE A 169 -19.41 -12.63 -13.78
CA PHE A 169 -19.38 -11.50 -14.70
C PHE A 169 -20.67 -10.68 -14.67
N ASP A 170 -21.83 -11.37 -14.74
CA ASP A 170 -23.15 -10.72 -14.80
C ASP A 170 -23.57 -10.03 -13.49
N ASP A 171 -22.95 -10.44 -12.37
CA ASP A 171 -23.22 -9.82 -11.05
C ASP A 171 -22.61 -8.43 -10.91
N VAL A 172 -21.54 -8.13 -11.67
CA VAL A 172 -20.70 -6.94 -11.46
C VAL A 172 -20.47 -6.10 -12.73
N THR A 173 -21.03 -6.54 -13.87
CA THR A 173 -20.88 -5.82 -15.14
C THR A 173 -22.22 -5.50 -15.77
N ARG A 174 -22.22 -4.46 -16.60
CA ARG A 174 -23.36 -4.04 -17.40
C ARG A 174 -22.86 -3.40 -18.68
N SER A 175 -23.49 -3.76 -19.81
CA SER A 175 -23.33 -3.05 -21.08
C SER A 175 -24.49 -2.07 -21.31
N LEU A 176 -24.19 -0.89 -21.85
CA LEU A 176 -25.17 0.15 -22.20
C LEU A 176 -25.14 0.42 -23.70
#